data_167386520af4545059a836ce406939ad
#
_entry.id   167386520af4545059a836ce406939ad
#
_cell.length_a   1.000
_cell.length_b   1.000
_cell.length_c   1.000
_cell.angle_alpha   90.00
_cell.angle_beta   90.00
_cell.angle_gamma   90.00
#
_symmetry.space_group_name_H-M   'P 1'
#
loop_
_entity.id
_entity.type
_entity.pdbx_description
1 polymer ?
#
loop_
_entity_poly.entity_id
_entity_poly.type
_entity_poly.pdbx_seq_one_letter_code
_entity_poly.pdbx_strand_id
1 'polypeptide(L)'
;MAALYGDLVINGTFADGTTGWWSGNPAMVTLAAPGSGLEATATTDAVNLWDAPFGQDNVTLRSGCTYTLSFTASASQSGTALRAQVGLGADPWTAVLDKTVTLPAVDTHVVFSFTSTIDTTAGQVSFQFGQGTAVTVRLNDVRLTASTAREGFYVDPDSNAARWAAVNGNDPRAAKIAQALVRRPAAKWFGDWNKDVRADVDAYVTAAAAVGRLPILTAYNMFNRDNGGQSSGGAKSPEEYRAWVDAFAAGIGERPALVIVEPDSLSQIGSLPTEASRAERTQLVTYAADALASRPLVRSYLDGGNATWIRADEMAARLAAAGAARTKGFAIGVANYDSTDVSCTYGHQVAESLAALGAPGVRFVIDTSRNGNGAMDGNGQHVDYCNPGGRRLGVPSSIGVGGAEYLLWIKVPGDSDGMCGTAPDIPAGTFSPFLAESLIDGR
;
A
#
# COMPACT_ATOMS: atom_id res chain seq x y z
N MET A 1 -19.47 3.40 -9.66
CA MET A 1 -18.81 4.58 -9.05
C MET A 1 -17.32 4.32 -9.04
N ALA A 2 -16.52 5.16 -9.69
CA ALA A 2 -15.06 5.04 -9.61
C ALA A 2 -14.64 5.32 -8.16
N ALA A 3 -13.99 4.38 -7.54
CA ALA A 3 -13.50 4.52 -6.18
C ALA A 3 -12.22 5.35 -6.18
N LEU A 4 -12.07 6.18 -5.15
CA LEU A 4 -10.95 7.11 -4.96
C LEU A 4 -9.83 6.40 -4.21
N TYR A 5 -9.01 5.62 -4.90
CA TYR A 5 -7.87 4.94 -4.27
C TYR A 5 -6.56 5.48 -4.86
N GLY A 6 -5.61 5.79 -3.99
CA GLY A 6 -4.29 6.24 -4.35
C GLY A 6 -4.11 7.75 -4.34
N ASP A 7 -2.98 8.13 -4.85
CA ASP A 7 -2.69 9.52 -5.12
C ASP A 7 -3.55 9.99 -6.31
N LEU A 8 -4.36 10.98 -6.11
CA LEU A 8 -5.25 11.57 -7.13
C LEU A 8 -4.50 12.59 -7.99
N VAL A 9 -3.30 12.96 -7.58
CA VAL A 9 -2.38 13.82 -8.34
C VAL A 9 -1.51 12.94 -9.22
N ILE A 10 -1.47 13.24 -10.51
CA ILE A 10 -0.60 12.58 -11.49
C ILE A 10 0.73 13.34 -11.54
N ASN A 11 1.86 12.61 -11.60
CA ASN A 11 3.19 13.21 -11.69
C ASN A 11 3.49 14.27 -10.60
N GLY A 12 3.07 14.02 -9.36
CA GLY A 12 3.32 14.95 -8.25
C GLY A 12 4.78 14.95 -7.75
N THR A 13 5.61 14.00 -8.20
CA THR A 13 7.07 13.99 -8.00
C THR A 13 7.82 14.70 -9.11
N PHE A 14 7.12 15.09 -10.18
CA PHE A 14 7.64 15.76 -11.36
C PHE A 14 8.74 15.01 -12.11
N ALA A 15 8.75 13.66 -12.00
CA ALA A 15 9.68 12.81 -12.73
C ALA A 15 9.51 12.90 -14.25
N ASP A 16 8.29 13.19 -14.72
CA ASP A 16 7.95 13.43 -16.14
C ASP A 16 7.85 14.92 -16.48
N GLY A 17 8.70 15.74 -15.90
CA GLY A 17 8.69 17.18 -16.11
C GLY A 17 7.38 17.83 -15.61
N THR A 18 6.80 18.74 -16.40
CA THR A 18 5.54 19.42 -16.08
C THR A 18 4.30 18.68 -16.62
N THR A 19 4.43 17.45 -17.08
CA THR A 19 3.32 16.67 -17.65
C THR A 19 2.15 16.58 -16.67
N GLY A 20 0.95 16.96 -17.14
CA GLY A 20 -0.27 16.98 -16.33
C GLY A 20 -0.48 18.27 -15.51
N TRP A 21 0.50 19.18 -15.48
CA TRP A 21 0.41 20.45 -14.77
C TRP A 21 0.25 21.61 -15.73
N TRP A 22 -0.67 22.49 -15.42
CA TRP A 22 -0.98 23.68 -16.24
C TRP A 22 -0.57 24.98 -15.52
N SER A 23 -0.27 26.01 -16.32
CA SER A 23 -0.22 27.41 -15.91
C SER A 23 -1.51 28.10 -16.37
N GLY A 24 -2.26 28.63 -15.43
CA GLY A 24 -3.54 29.30 -15.75
C GLY A 24 -3.35 30.72 -16.35
N ASN A 25 -2.17 31.30 -16.20
CA ASN A 25 -1.81 32.59 -16.82
C ASN A 25 -0.33 32.55 -17.24
N PRO A 26 -0.02 32.00 -18.43
CA PRO A 26 1.37 31.83 -18.88
C PRO A 26 2.15 33.17 -19.05
N ALA A 27 1.45 34.31 -19.11
CA ALA A 27 2.09 35.61 -19.14
C ALA A 27 2.60 36.07 -17.77
N MET A 28 2.01 35.52 -16.70
CA MET A 28 2.32 35.92 -15.31
C MET A 28 3.03 34.78 -14.52
N VAL A 29 2.83 33.53 -14.89
CA VAL A 29 3.51 32.38 -14.23
C VAL A 29 3.99 31.38 -15.24
N THR A 30 5.27 31.04 -15.18
CA THR A 30 5.90 29.98 -15.99
C THR A 30 6.23 28.78 -15.15
N LEU A 31 6.10 27.57 -15.74
CA LEU A 31 6.41 26.31 -15.08
C LEU A 31 7.65 25.67 -15.72
N ALA A 32 8.54 25.17 -14.89
CA ALA A 32 9.68 24.37 -15.29
C ALA A 32 9.89 23.23 -14.28
N ALA A 33 10.52 22.15 -14.70
CA ALA A 33 10.92 21.05 -13.82
C ALA A 33 12.41 20.69 -14.10
N PRO A 34 13.35 21.48 -13.59
CA PRO A 34 14.79 21.30 -13.85
C PRO A 34 15.41 20.25 -12.92
N GLY A 35 14.79 19.08 -12.74
CA GLY A 35 15.26 18.03 -11.85
C GLY A 35 14.11 17.41 -11.07
N SER A 36 14.32 17.11 -9.79
CA SER A 36 13.25 16.63 -8.90
C SER A 36 12.46 17.81 -8.33
N GLY A 37 11.31 18.15 -8.93
CA GLY A 37 10.41 19.18 -8.44
C GLY A 37 9.97 20.16 -9.53
N LEU A 38 8.85 20.84 -9.27
CA LEU A 38 8.30 21.89 -10.12
C LEU A 38 8.78 23.25 -9.63
N GLU A 39 9.24 24.10 -10.53
CA GLU A 39 9.48 25.52 -10.31
C GLU A 39 8.40 26.33 -11.01
N ALA A 40 7.61 27.06 -10.25
CA ALA A 40 6.65 28.03 -10.75
C ALA A 40 7.23 29.42 -10.48
N THR A 41 7.46 30.20 -11.54
CA THR A 41 8.05 31.56 -11.44
C THR A 41 7.04 32.59 -11.84
N ALA A 42 6.64 33.46 -10.89
CA ALA A 42 5.77 34.58 -11.12
C ALA A 42 6.56 35.83 -11.54
N THR A 43 5.95 36.63 -12.42
CA THR A 43 6.49 37.94 -12.82
C THR A 43 6.10 39.06 -11.83
N THR A 44 6.66 40.24 -11.97
CA THR A 44 6.30 41.43 -11.18
C THR A 44 4.88 41.90 -11.40
N ASP A 45 4.24 41.52 -12.52
CA ASP A 45 2.88 41.90 -12.85
C ASP A 45 1.83 41.05 -12.11
N ALA A 46 2.23 39.93 -11.54
CA ALA A 46 1.39 39.09 -10.67
C ALA A 46 1.29 39.74 -9.28
N VAL A 47 0.36 40.64 -9.07
CA VAL A 47 0.19 41.44 -7.83
C VAL A 47 -0.62 40.67 -6.79
N ASN A 48 -1.68 39.97 -7.23
CA ASN A 48 -2.55 39.18 -6.36
C ASN A 48 -2.20 37.72 -6.44
N LEU A 49 -2.54 36.95 -5.40
CA LEU A 49 -2.29 35.48 -5.39
C LEU A 49 -2.85 34.79 -6.63
N TRP A 50 -4.06 35.15 -7.04
CA TRP A 50 -4.77 34.55 -8.17
C TRP A 50 -4.25 34.97 -9.56
N ASP A 51 -3.32 35.90 -9.65
CA ASP A 51 -2.73 36.32 -10.93
C ASP A 51 -1.73 35.28 -11.45
N ALA A 52 -1.16 34.45 -10.55
CA ALA A 52 -0.21 33.42 -10.88
C ALA A 52 -0.72 32.00 -10.41
N PRO A 53 -1.81 31.47 -11.02
CA PRO A 53 -2.35 30.17 -10.70
C PRO A 53 -1.68 29.10 -11.52
N PHE A 54 -1.44 27.94 -10.88
CA PHE A 54 -1.00 26.71 -11.55
C PHE A 54 -1.57 25.49 -10.84
N GLY A 55 -1.67 24.37 -11.53
CA GLY A 55 -2.30 23.20 -10.91
C GLY A 55 -2.50 22.03 -11.84
N GLN A 56 -3.42 21.15 -11.44
CA GLN A 56 -3.81 19.95 -12.17
C GLN A 56 -5.32 19.76 -12.10
N ASP A 57 -5.92 19.40 -13.25
CA ASP A 57 -7.35 19.12 -13.41
C ASP A 57 -7.67 17.62 -13.34
N ASN A 58 -8.96 17.29 -13.47
CA ASN A 58 -9.50 15.95 -13.52
C ASN A 58 -9.31 15.16 -12.22
N VAL A 59 -9.29 15.85 -11.11
CA VAL A 59 -9.27 15.24 -9.79
C VAL A 59 -10.70 14.82 -9.39
N THR A 60 -10.85 13.55 -9.00
CA THR A 60 -12.15 13.05 -8.55
C THR A 60 -12.36 13.35 -7.07
N LEU A 61 -13.44 14.06 -6.75
CA LEU A 61 -13.84 14.35 -5.37
C LEU A 61 -15.22 13.73 -5.10
N ARG A 62 -15.44 13.26 -3.87
CA ARG A 62 -16.72 12.70 -3.41
C ARG A 62 -17.18 13.38 -2.13
N SER A 63 -18.44 13.76 -2.11
CA SER A 63 -19.06 14.36 -0.92
C SER A 63 -19.02 13.41 0.28
N GLY A 64 -18.65 13.93 1.44
CA GLY A 64 -18.47 13.18 2.67
C GLY A 64 -17.18 12.39 2.79
N CYS A 65 -16.32 12.40 1.75
CA CYS A 65 -14.98 11.81 1.82
C CYS A 65 -13.97 12.80 2.40
N THR A 66 -13.09 12.32 3.25
CA THR A 66 -11.96 13.10 3.79
C THR A 66 -10.75 12.91 2.90
N TYR A 67 -10.04 13.99 2.63
CA TYR A 67 -8.84 14.03 1.79
C TYR A 67 -7.67 14.62 2.58
N THR A 68 -6.48 14.24 2.18
CA THR A 68 -5.23 14.86 2.62
C THR A 68 -4.47 15.37 1.40
N LEU A 69 -4.26 16.68 1.33
CA LEU A 69 -3.33 17.31 0.40
C LEU A 69 -2.00 17.47 1.14
N SER A 70 -0.93 16.94 0.59
CA SER A 70 0.43 17.10 1.11
C SER A 70 1.40 17.48 -0.01
N PHE A 71 2.38 18.29 0.31
CA PHE A 71 3.44 18.69 -0.62
C PHE A 71 4.64 19.22 0.15
N THR A 72 5.81 19.20 -0.47
CA THR A 72 7.00 19.91 0.01
C THR A 72 7.16 21.18 -0.81
N ALA A 73 7.36 22.32 -0.15
CA ALA A 73 7.45 23.60 -0.80
C ALA A 73 8.51 24.52 -0.20
N SER A 74 9.10 25.37 -1.05
CA SER A 74 9.95 26.49 -0.67
C SER A 74 9.74 27.65 -1.66
N ALA A 75 10.26 28.83 -1.32
CA ALA A 75 10.22 29.98 -2.21
C ALA A 75 11.58 30.69 -2.28
N SER A 76 11.90 31.29 -3.42
CA SER A 76 13.15 32.07 -3.59
C SER A 76 13.23 33.27 -2.66
N GLN A 77 12.09 33.74 -2.14
CA GLN A 77 11.99 34.78 -1.11
C GLN A 77 11.23 34.23 0.08
N SER A 78 11.87 34.22 1.25
CA SER A 78 11.20 33.85 2.51
C SER A 78 10.06 34.80 2.81
N GLY A 79 8.92 34.25 3.26
CA GLY A 79 7.72 35.04 3.52
C GLY A 79 6.70 35.07 2.35
N THR A 80 7.01 34.37 1.23
CA THR A 80 6.08 34.22 0.11
C THR A 80 4.80 33.51 0.52
N ALA A 81 3.65 34.07 0.24
CA ALA A 81 2.36 33.44 0.47
C ALA A 81 2.03 32.46 -0.68
N LEU A 82 1.72 31.21 -0.36
CA LEU A 82 1.21 30.21 -1.30
C LEU A 82 -0.19 29.79 -0.86
N ARG A 83 -1.19 30.04 -1.71
CA ARG A 83 -2.56 29.57 -1.52
C ARG A 83 -2.72 28.21 -2.21
N ALA A 84 -3.14 27.20 -1.47
CA ALA A 84 -3.46 25.87 -1.96
C ALA A 84 -4.99 25.68 -1.93
N GLN A 85 -5.55 25.28 -3.06
CA GLN A 85 -6.98 25.02 -3.20
C GLN A 85 -7.24 23.64 -3.78
N VAL A 86 -8.35 23.03 -3.34
CA VAL A 86 -8.95 21.84 -3.97
C VAL A 86 -10.44 22.11 -4.12
N GLY A 87 -11.00 21.87 -5.30
CA GLY A 87 -12.41 22.13 -5.55
C GLY A 87 -12.82 21.88 -7.00
N LEU A 88 -13.86 22.59 -7.45
CA LEU A 88 -14.28 22.57 -8.86
C LEU A 88 -13.29 23.36 -9.72
N GLY A 89 -12.93 22.80 -10.88
CA GLY A 89 -12.10 23.47 -11.88
C GLY A 89 -12.89 24.39 -12.83
N ALA A 90 -14.17 24.64 -12.55
CA ALA A 90 -15.06 25.48 -13.34
C ALA A 90 -16.11 26.16 -12.46
N ASP A 91 -16.87 27.11 -13.05
CA ASP A 91 -17.99 27.75 -12.36
C ASP A 91 -18.95 26.69 -11.74
N PRO A 92 -19.33 26.86 -10.46
CA PRO A 92 -19.19 28.01 -9.55
C PRO A 92 -17.88 28.07 -8.73
N TRP A 93 -16.81 27.38 -9.12
CA TRP A 93 -15.49 27.44 -8.48
C TRP A 93 -15.49 27.08 -6.97
N THR A 94 -16.39 26.18 -6.58
CA THR A 94 -16.54 25.79 -5.18
C THR A 94 -15.28 25.11 -4.67
N ALA A 95 -14.61 25.74 -3.71
CA ALA A 95 -13.45 25.14 -3.04
C ALA A 95 -13.90 24.31 -1.82
N VAL A 96 -13.35 23.11 -1.65
CA VAL A 96 -13.51 22.29 -0.46
C VAL A 96 -12.26 22.35 0.44
N LEU A 97 -11.14 22.77 -0.10
CA LEU A 97 -9.96 23.24 0.62
C LEU A 97 -9.54 24.60 0.05
N ASP A 98 -9.29 25.54 0.94
CA ASP A 98 -8.74 26.87 0.62
C ASP A 98 -7.86 27.31 1.79
N LYS A 99 -6.55 27.20 1.64
CA LYS A 99 -5.57 27.49 2.68
C LYS A 99 -4.38 28.24 2.11
N THR A 100 -3.89 29.21 2.86
CA THR A 100 -2.67 29.93 2.54
C THR A 100 -1.59 29.59 3.56
N VAL A 101 -0.39 29.30 3.08
CA VAL A 101 0.82 29.10 3.89
C VAL A 101 1.87 30.13 3.53
N THR A 102 2.69 30.48 4.50
CA THR A 102 3.87 31.34 4.27
C THR A 102 5.08 30.46 4.10
N LEU A 103 5.72 30.51 2.94
CA LEU A 103 6.85 29.66 2.60
C LEU A 103 8.17 30.29 3.06
N PRO A 104 9.05 29.50 3.68
CA PRO A 104 10.45 29.86 3.85
C PRO A 104 11.27 29.62 2.58
N ALA A 105 12.55 30.00 2.61
CA ALA A 105 13.48 29.72 1.53
C ALA A 105 14.04 28.28 1.55
N VAL A 106 13.63 27.46 2.50
CA VAL A 106 14.02 26.05 2.65
C VAL A 106 12.80 25.15 2.49
N ASP A 107 13.01 23.98 1.94
CA ASP A 107 11.94 23.02 1.71
C ASP A 107 11.21 22.67 3.02
N THR A 108 9.91 22.82 3.01
CA THR A 108 9.03 22.59 4.16
C THR A 108 7.88 21.69 3.74
N HIS A 109 7.62 20.67 4.50
CA HIS A 109 6.49 19.76 4.29
C HIS A 109 5.20 20.39 4.82
N VAL A 110 4.18 20.45 3.97
CA VAL A 110 2.86 21.01 4.26
C VAL A 110 1.80 19.92 4.12
N VAL A 111 0.88 19.84 5.08
CA VAL A 111 -0.21 18.85 5.08
C VAL A 111 -1.52 19.54 5.47
N PHE A 112 -2.56 19.31 4.66
CA PHE A 112 -3.94 19.73 4.96
C PHE A 112 -4.89 18.55 4.86
N SER A 113 -5.74 18.37 5.86
CA SER A 113 -6.85 17.43 5.80
C SER A 113 -8.18 18.20 5.70
N PHE A 114 -9.10 17.72 4.84
CA PHE A 114 -10.41 18.32 4.64
C PHE A 114 -11.44 17.27 4.23
N THR A 115 -12.72 17.58 4.43
CA THR A 115 -13.82 16.74 3.96
C THR A 115 -14.50 17.43 2.78
N SER A 116 -14.63 16.72 1.65
CA SER A 116 -15.31 17.25 0.48
C SER A 116 -16.83 17.35 0.73
N THR A 117 -17.42 18.43 0.27
CA THR A 117 -18.87 18.63 0.23
C THR A 117 -19.44 18.49 -1.19
N ILE A 118 -18.58 18.18 -2.18
CA ILE A 118 -18.95 18.08 -3.60
C ILE A 118 -18.63 16.69 -4.16
N ASP A 119 -19.43 16.30 -5.15
CA ASP A 119 -19.19 15.14 -6.04
C ASP A 119 -18.78 15.64 -7.42
N THR A 120 -17.59 15.29 -7.88
CA THR A 120 -17.11 15.66 -9.22
C THR A 120 -16.03 14.71 -9.72
N THR A 121 -15.91 14.54 -11.03
CA THR A 121 -14.76 13.93 -11.70
C THR A 121 -13.87 14.98 -12.39
N ALA A 122 -14.30 16.25 -12.38
CA ALA A 122 -13.61 17.38 -12.97
C ALA A 122 -13.15 18.38 -11.90
N GLY A 123 -12.67 17.85 -10.77
CA GLY A 123 -12.06 18.65 -9.72
C GLY A 123 -10.66 19.11 -10.09
N GLN A 124 -10.12 20.01 -9.29
CA GLN A 124 -8.83 20.65 -9.50
C GLN A 124 -8.05 20.71 -8.19
N VAL A 125 -6.74 20.51 -8.27
CA VAL A 125 -5.77 20.96 -7.26
C VAL A 125 -5.04 22.15 -7.85
N SER A 126 -5.09 23.30 -7.19
CA SER A 126 -4.42 24.50 -7.66
C SER A 126 -3.63 25.20 -6.57
N PHE A 127 -2.56 25.84 -7.00
CA PHE A 127 -1.70 26.69 -6.21
C PHE A 127 -1.67 28.08 -6.80
N GLN A 128 -1.66 29.10 -5.96
CA GLN A 128 -1.72 30.50 -6.38
C GLN A 128 -0.73 31.29 -5.55
N PHE A 129 0.06 32.15 -6.24
CA PHE A 129 1.01 33.02 -5.59
C PHE A 129 1.33 34.22 -6.48
N GLY A 130 1.23 35.39 -5.96
CA GLY A 130 1.56 36.62 -6.60
C GLY A 130 1.67 37.69 -5.52
N GLN A 131 2.66 38.57 -5.61
CA GLN A 131 2.92 39.57 -4.60
C GLN A 131 3.57 40.82 -5.18
N GLY A 132 3.47 41.01 -6.50
CA GLY A 132 4.05 42.18 -7.20
C GLY A 132 5.57 42.17 -7.29
N THR A 133 6.20 41.02 -7.01
CA THR A 133 7.65 40.79 -7.13
C THR A 133 7.91 39.49 -7.87
N ALA A 134 8.99 39.45 -8.65
CA ALA A 134 9.42 38.21 -9.27
C ALA A 134 9.85 37.20 -8.18
N VAL A 135 9.15 36.07 -8.10
CA VAL A 135 9.41 35.04 -7.11
C VAL A 135 9.21 33.69 -7.74
N THR A 136 10.04 32.73 -7.33
CA THR A 136 9.90 31.31 -7.72
C THR A 136 9.45 30.51 -6.51
N VAL A 137 8.36 29.77 -6.67
CA VAL A 137 7.91 28.74 -5.74
C VAL A 137 8.37 27.39 -6.29
N ARG A 138 8.97 26.58 -5.43
CA ARG A 138 9.33 25.20 -5.74
C ARG A 138 8.37 24.27 -5.04
N LEU A 139 7.82 23.28 -5.76
CA LEU A 139 7.00 22.19 -5.23
C LEU A 139 7.64 20.85 -5.52
N ASN A 140 7.50 19.92 -4.58
CA ASN A 140 7.85 18.51 -4.76
C ASN A 140 6.90 17.63 -3.95
N ASP A 141 6.78 16.36 -4.36
CA ASP A 141 5.99 15.33 -3.69
C ASP A 141 4.54 15.77 -3.39
N VAL A 142 3.91 16.39 -4.38
CA VAL A 142 2.50 16.82 -4.29
C VAL A 142 1.61 15.60 -4.35
N ARG A 143 0.78 15.41 -3.34
CA ARG A 143 -0.14 14.28 -3.22
C ARG A 143 -1.50 14.75 -2.76
N LEU A 144 -2.52 14.22 -3.39
CA LEU A 144 -3.88 14.28 -2.88
C LEU A 144 -4.38 12.86 -2.68
N THR A 145 -4.52 12.45 -1.45
CA THR A 145 -5.03 11.12 -1.10
C THR A 145 -6.39 11.24 -0.47
N ALA A 146 -7.34 10.41 -0.89
CA ALA A 146 -8.59 10.26 -0.18
C ALA A 146 -8.31 9.48 1.12
N SER A 147 -8.44 10.18 2.25
CA SER A 147 -8.52 9.55 3.56
C SER A 147 -10.00 9.45 3.89
N THR A 148 -10.61 8.36 3.53
CA THR A 148 -12.02 8.21 3.81
C THR A 148 -12.17 7.63 5.21
N ALA A 149 -12.84 8.36 6.08
CA ALA A 149 -13.38 7.78 7.31
C ALA A 149 -14.41 6.64 7.00
N ARG A 150 -14.83 6.51 5.73
CA ARG A 150 -15.68 5.44 5.21
C ARG A 150 -14.90 4.36 4.45
N GLU A 151 -13.65 4.60 4.05
CA GLU A 151 -12.86 3.67 3.24
C GLU A 151 -11.66 3.08 4.01
N GLY A 152 -11.85 2.75 5.27
CA GLY A 152 -10.93 1.84 5.94
C GLY A 152 -10.93 0.50 5.22
N PHE A 153 -9.95 -0.32 5.51
CA PHE A 153 -9.92 -1.69 5.03
C PHE A 153 -11.14 -2.50 5.47
N TYR A 154 -11.52 -3.46 4.64
CA TYR A 154 -12.63 -4.36 4.94
C TYR A 154 -12.28 -5.27 6.12
N VAL A 155 -13.20 -5.35 7.08
CA VAL A 155 -13.14 -6.30 8.18
C VAL A 155 -14.02 -7.50 7.81
N ASP A 156 -13.40 -8.67 7.63
CA ASP A 156 -14.12 -9.90 7.30
C ASP A 156 -14.91 -10.40 8.53
N PRO A 157 -16.26 -10.36 8.50
CA PRO A 157 -17.08 -10.85 9.59
C PRO A 157 -17.01 -12.37 9.75
N ASP A 158 -16.47 -13.07 8.73
CA ASP A 158 -16.28 -14.52 8.69
C ASP A 158 -14.79 -14.92 8.79
N SER A 159 -13.94 -14.06 9.40
CA SER A 159 -12.56 -14.40 9.69
C SER A 159 -12.44 -15.59 10.65
N ASN A 160 -11.30 -16.29 10.65
CA ASN A 160 -11.07 -17.42 11.56
C ASN A 160 -11.29 -17.03 13.03
N ALA A 161 -10.80 -15.87 13.45
CA ALA A 161 -11.04 -15.34 14.80
C ALA A 161 -12.53 -15.08 15.07
N ALA A 162 -13.27 -14.54 14.07
CA ALA A 162 -14.70 -14.27 14.22
C ALA A 162 -15.50 -15.56 14.36
N ARG A 163 -15.24 -16.55 13.49
CA ARG A 163 -15.89 -17.88 13.58
C ARG A 163 -15.62 -18.54 14.93
N TRP A 164 -14.36 -18.51 15.38
CA TRP A 164 -14.01 -19.09 16.67
C TRP A 164 -14.73 -18.37 17.82
N ALA A 165 -14.69 -17.04 17.86
CA ALA A 165 -15.34 -16.27 18.92
C ALA A 165 -16.87 -16.47 18.97
N ALA A 166 -17.52 -16.63 17.80
CA ALA A 166 -18.97 -16.84 17.72
C ALA A 166 -19.45 -18.14 18.37
N VAL A 167 -18.64 -19.22 18.29
CA VAL A 167 -19.01 -20.52 18.86
C VAL A 167 -18.39 -20.79 20.25
N ASN A 168 -17.44 -19.98 20.69
CA ASN A 168 -16.74 -20.14 21.97
C ASN A 168 -16.98 -18.95 22.92
N GLY A 169 -18.18 -18.37 22.92
CA GLY A 169 -18.52 -17.17 23.73
C GLY A 169 -18.28 -17.33 25.24
N ASN A 170 -18.27 -18.56 25.76
CA ASN A 170 -17.98 -18.86 27.18
C ASN A 170 -16.49 -19.06 27.48
N ASP A 171 -15.62 -19.09 26.45
CA ASP A 171 -14.17 -19.14 26.66
C ASP A 171 -13.68 -17.79 27.21
N PRO A 172 -12.88 -17.76 28.31
CA PRO A 172 -12.41 -16.51 28.90
C PRO A 172 -11.60 -15.64 27.95
N ARG A 173 -11.06 -16.19 26.86
CA ARG A 173 -10.32 -15.46 25.82
C ARG A 173 -11.23 -14.82 24.76
N ALA A 174 -12.51 -15.26 24.65
CA ALA A 174 -13.39 -14.87 23.56
C ALA A 174 -13.59 -13.35 23.45
N ALA A 175 -13.89 -12.69 24.57
CA ALA A 175 -14.08 -11.24 24.59
C ALA A 175 -12.82 -10.46 24.19
N LYS A 176 -11.65 -10.89 24.67
CA LYS A 176 -10.34 -10.32 24.37
C LYS A 176 -9.99 -10.48 22.89
N ILE A 177 -10.15 -11.68 22.35
CA ILE A 177 -9.92 -11.99 20.93
C ILE A 177 -10.88 -11.19 20.06
N ALA A 178 -12.17 -11.14 20.39
CA ALA A 178 -13.15 -10.37 19.66
C ALA A 178 -12.79 -8.88 19.60
N GLN A 179 -12.35 -8.30 20.71
CA GLN A 179 -11.93 -6.90 20.76
C GLN A 179 -10.66 -6.63 19.95
N ALA A 180 -9.66 -7.49 20.05
CA ALA A 180 -8.34 -7.26 19.49
C ALA A 180 -8.23 -7.65 18.01
N LEU A 181 -8.92 -8.72 17.57
CA LEU A 181 -8.75 -9.30 16.23
C LEU A 181 -10.01 -9.17 15.36
N VAL A 182 -11.20 -9.58 15.86
CA VAL A 182 -12.41 -9.67 15.03
C VAL A 182 -12.83 -8.33 14.42
N ARG A 183 -12.52 -7.24 15.11
CA ARG A 183 -12.88 -5.87 14.67
C ARG A 183 -11.76 -5.20 13.86
N ARG A 184 -10.71 -5.93 13.48
CA ARG A 184 -9.56 -5.38 12.77
C ARG A 184 -9.48 -5.97 11.37
N PRO A 185 -9.18 -5.14 10.37
CA PRO A 185 -8.96 -5.64 9.02
C PRO A 185 -7.65 -6.43 8.94
N ALA A 186 -7.73 -7.60 8.34
CA ALA A 186 -6.60 -8.45 8.00
C ALA A 186 -6.80 -9.01 6.60
N ALA A 187 -5.73 -9.50 5.97
CA ALA A 187 -5.83 -10.09 4.65
C ALA A 187 -6.58 -11.42 4.70
N LYS A 188 -7.35 -11.70 3.66
CA LYS A 188 -7.91 -13.02 3.40
C LYS A 188 -7.01 -13.74 2.41
N TRP A 189 -6.57 -14.93 2.80
CA TRP A 189 -5.69 -15.78 1.98
C TRP A 189 -6.51 -16.69 1.09
N PHE A 190 -6.07 -16.83 -0.15
CA PHE A 190 -6.66 -17.70 -1.16
C PHE A 190 -5.56 -18.62 -1.72
N GLY A 191 -5.86 -19.90 -1.87
CA GLY A 191 -4.92 -20.91 -2.35
C GLY A 191 -5.61 -22.16 -2.83
N ASP A 192 -4.89 -23.28 -2.86
CA ASP A 192 -5.37 -24.60 -3.29
C ASP A 192 -6.50 -25.19 -2.44
N TRP A 193 -6.74 -24.64 -1.24
CA TRP A 193 -7.89 -25.01 -0.39
C TRP A 193 -9.23 -24.42 -0.86
N ASN A 194 -9.23 -23.44 -1.77
CA ASN A 194 -10.45 -22.86 -2.36
C ASN A 194 -10.93 -23.77 -3.51
N LYS A 195 -12.12 -24.37 -3.39
CA LYS A 195 -12.70 -25.22 -4.43
C LYS A 195 -13.05 -24.44 -5.70
N ASP A 196 -13.53 -23.22 -5.53
CA ASP A 196 -13.82 -22.26 -6.59
C ASP A 196 -13.29 -20.90 -6.19
N VAL A 197 -12.02 -20.64 -6.52
CA VAL A 197 -11.35 -19.40 -6.14
C VAL A 197 -12.04 -18.18 -6.75
N ARG A 198 -12.62 -18.30 -7.94
CA ARG A 198 -13.35 -17.20 -8.60
C ARG A 198 -14.56 -16.79 -7.78
N ALA A 199 -15.39 -17.76 -7.41
CA ALA A 199 -16.59 -17.52 -6.62
C ALA A 199 -16.25 -16.99 -5.20
N ASP A 200 -15.23 -17.55 -4.55
CA ASP A 200 -14.80 -17.15 -3.21
C ASP A 200 -14.26 -15.73 -3.19
N VAL A 201 -13.44 -15.35 -4.19
CA VAL A 201 -12.93 -13.98 -4.34
C VAL A 201 -14.05 -13.02 -4.68
N ASP A 202 -14.95 -13.38 -5.62
CA ASP A 202 -16.09 -12.56 -5.99
C ASP A 202 -16.98 -12.24 -4.79
N ALA A 203 -17.31 -13.24 -3.99
CA ALA A 203 -18.11 -13.07 -2.78
C ALA A 203 -17.43 -12.11 -1.77
N TYR A 204 -16.12 -12.29 -1.54
CA TYR A 204 -15.36 -11.46 -0.60
C TYR A 204 -15.27 -10.00 -1.05
N VAL A 205 -14.92 -9.76 -2.31
CA VAL A 205 -14.79 -8.41 -2.86
C VAL A 205 -16.15 -7.72 -2.99
N THR A 206 -17.21 -8.47 -3.31
CA THR A 206 -18.60 -7.96 -3.33
C THR A 206 -19.04 -7.51 -1.94
N ALA A 207 -18.78 -8.30 -0.91
CA ALA A 207 -19.12 -7.94 0.46
C ALA A 207 -18.37 -6.68 0.93
N ALA A 208 -17.09 -6.55 0.58
CA ALA A 208 -16.30 -5.36 0.87
C ALA A 208 -16.84 -4.12 0.12
N ALA A 209 -17.16 -4.25 -1.15
CA ALA A 209 -17.73 -3.18 -1.97
C ALA A 209 -19.11 -2.72 -1.47
N ALA A 210 -19.94 -3.64 -0.98
CA ALA A 210 -21.27 -3.33 -0.44
C ALA A 210 -21.22 -2.39 0.77
N VAL A 211 -20.11 -2.41 1.54
CA VAL A 211 -19.89 -1.53 2.69
C VAL A 211 -18.88 -0.41 2.41
N GLY A 212 -18.44 -0.25 1.16
CA GLY A 212 -17.50 0.81 0.74
C GLY A 212 -16.13 0.66 1.38
N ARG A 213 -15.59 -0.56 1.52
CA ARG A 213 -14.31 -0.84 2.16
C ARG A 213 -13.34 -1.51 1.18
N LEU A 214 -12.04 -1.28 1.37
CA LEU A 214 -10.98 -1.88 0.56
C LEU A 214 -10.61 -3.26 1.12
N PRO A 215 -10.87 -4.36 0.39
CA PRO A 215 -10.45 -5.69 0.83
C PRO A 215 -8.95 -5.88 0.63
N ILE A 216 -8.32 -6.60 1.57
CA ILE A 216 -6.94 -7.06 1.48
C ILE A 216 -6.98 -8.56 1.18
N LEU A 217 -6.37 -8.95 0.07
CA LEU A 217 -6.30 -10.34 -0.38
C LEU A 217 -4.85 -10.79 -0.43
N THR A 218 -4.60 -12.06 -0.16
CA THR A 218 -3.31 -12.69 -0.43
C THR A 218 -3.52 -13.84 -1.39
N ALA A 219 -2.90 -13.78 -2.56
CA ALA A 219 -2.81 -14.88 -3.51
C ALA A 219 -1.65 -15.78 -3.10
N TYR A 220 -1.92 -17.04 -2.77
CA TYR A 220 -0.94 -17.98 -2.22
C TYR A 220 -1.16 -19.39 -2.78
N ASN A 221 -0.90 -19.56 -4.08
CA ASN A 221 -1.13 -20.82 -4.78
C ASN A 221 0.02 -21.22 -5.70
N MET A 222 1.22 -20.67 -5.46
CA MET A 222 2.39 -20.96 -6.29
C MET A 222 2.64 -22.45 -6.44
N PHE A 223 2.95 -22.88 -7.65
CA PHE A 223 3.40 -24.24 -7.95
C PHE A 223 4.65 -24.57 -7.13
N ASN A 224 4.64 -25.73 -6.43
CA ASN A 224 5.68 -26.09 -5.44
C ASN A 224 5.85 -25.03 -4.34
N ARG A 225 4.74 -24.54 -3.81
CA ARG A 225 4.71 -23.57 -2.71
C ARG A 225 5.50 -24.07 -1.51
N ASP A 226 6.21 -23.13 -0.87
CA ASP A 226 7.02 -23.35 0.32
C ASP A 226 8.09 -24.46 0.18
N ASN A 227 8.41 -24.86 -1.05
CA ASN A 227 9.42 -25.87 -1.37
C ASN A 227 9.30 -27.16 -0.50
N GLY A 228 8.08 -27.52 -0.09
CA GLY A 228 7.80 -28.68 0.75
C GLY A 228 7.85 -28.40 2.26
N GLY A 229 7.93 -27.15 2.69
CA GLY A 229 7.92 -26.73 4.09
C GLY A 229 6.56 -26.83 4.77
N GLN A 230 6.38 -26.09 5.88
CA GLN A 230 5.19 -26.14 6.74
C GLN A 230 3.90 -25.72 6.04
N SER A 231 4.00 -24.83 5.05
CA SER A 231 2.90 -24.33 4.24
C SER A 231 2.89 -24.89 2.82
N SER A 232 3.45 -26.10 2.64
CA SER A 232 3.52 -26.76 1.34
C SER A 232 2.14 -26.99 0.71
N GLY A 233 2.10 -27.04 -0.64
CA GLY A 233 0.87 -27.16 -1.42
C GLY A 233 0.96 -26.34 -2.69
N GLY A 234 -0.14 -25.67 -3.02
CA GLY A 234 -0.27 -24.86 -4.24
C GLY A 234 -0.74 -25.66 -5.45
N ALA A 235 -0.73 -25.01 -6.60
CA ALA A 235 -1.09 -25.64 -7.87
C ALA A 235 -0.19 -26.83 -8.19
N LYS A 236 -0.74 -27.81 -8.90
CA LYS A 236 -0.03 -29.06 -9.24
C LYS A 236 0.88 -28.92 -10.46
N SER A 237 0.67 -27.87 -11.25
CA SER A 237 1.49 -27.56 -12.42
C SER A 237 1.52 -26.04 -12.68
N PRO A 238 2.48 -25.58 -13.50
CA PRO A 238 2.51 -24.19 -13.97
C PRO A 238 1.24 -23.77 -14.71
N GLU A 239 0.61 -24.65 -15.45
CA GLU A 239 -0.62 -24.39 -16.21
C GLU A 239 -1.81 -24.24 -15.24
N GLU A 240 -1.92 -25.11 -14.25
CA GLU A 240 -2.94 -25.04 -13.20
C GLU A 240 -2.79 -23.74 -12.40
N TYR A 241 -1.56 -23.30 -12.11
CA TYR A 241 -1.31 -22.03 -11.45
C TYR A 241 -1.82 -20.84 -12.29
N ARG A 242 -1.51 -20.80 -13.60
CA ARG A 242 -1.99 -19.72 -14.47
C ARG A 242 -3.51 -19.68 -14.54
N ALA A 243 -4.14 -20.84 -14.71
CA ALA A 243 -5.60 -20.94 -14.72
C ALA A 243 -6.23 -20.46 -13.40
N TRP A 244 -5.59 -20.78 -12.28
CA TRP A 244 -6.00 -20.30 -10.96
C TRP A 244 -5.86 -18.78 -10.82
N VAL A 245 -4.75 -18.19 -11.29
CA VAL A 245 -4.52 -16.74 -11.28
C VAL A 245 -5.58 -16.02 -12.12
N ASP A 246 -5.92 -16.56 -13.30
CA ASP A 246 -6.96 -16.00 -14.15
C ASP A 246 -8.31 -16.01 -13.46
N ALA A 247 -8.65 -17.11 -12.78
CA ALA A 247 -9.89 -17.27 -12.03
C ALA A 247 -9.93 -16.30 -10.82
N PHE A 248 -8.81 -16.16 -10.09
CA PHE A 248 -8.65 -15.21 -8.97
C PHE A 248 -8.85 -13.77 -9.44
N ALA A 249 -8.16 -13.35 -10.52
CA ALA A 249 -8.29 -12.01 -11.09
C ALA A 249 -9.71 -11.76 -11.65
N ALA A 250 -10.33 -12.76 -12.25
CA ALA A 250 -11.72 -12.68 -12.72
C ALA A 250 -12.72 -12.54 -11.56
N GLY A 251 -12.44 -13.17 -10.40
CA GLY A 251 -13.22 -13.00 -9.18
C GLY A 251 -13.18 -11.56 -8.64
N ILE A 252 -12.05 -10.88 -8.75
CA ILE A 252 -11.97 -9.44 -8.39
C ILE A 252 -12.77 -8.59 -9.40
N GLY A 253 -12.69 -8.90 -10.68
CA GLY A 253 -13.32 -8.14 -11.74
C GLY A 253 -12.76 -6.71 -11.81
N GLU A 254 -13.65 -5.71 -11.88
CA GLU A 254 -13.32 -4.29 -11.94
C GLU A 254 -13.45 -3.58 -10.58
N ARG A 255 -13.49 -4.33 -9.50
CA ARG A 255 -13.65 -3.77 -8.16
C ARG A 255 -12.29 -3.45 -7.53
N PRO A 256 -12.26 -2.46 -6.61
CA PRO A 256 -11.04 -2.16 -5.86
C PRO A 256 -10.63 -3.34 -4.98
N ALA A 257 -9.34 -3.65 -5.01
CA ALA A 257 -8.74 -4.65 -4.12
C ALA A 257 -7.24 -4.36 -3.93
N LEU A 258 -6.73 -4.67 -2.74
CA LEU A 258 -5.30 -4.73 -2.47
C LEU A 258 -4.91 -6.21 -2.45
N VAL A 259 -3.93 -6.58 -3.26
CA VAL A 259 -3.51 -7.98 -3.42
C VAL A 259 -2.03 -8.14 -3.10
N ILE A 260 -1.72 -8.98 -2.12
CA ILE A 260 -0.36 -9.46 -1.85
C ILE A 260 -0.16 -10.73 -2.70
N VAL A 261 0.92 -10.76 -3.45
CA VAL A 261 1.17 -11.79 -4.46
C VAL A 261 2.27 -12.73 -4.01
N GLU A 262 1.89 -13.96 -3.76
CA GLU A 262 2.73 -15.14 -3.58
C GLU A 262 3.84 -14.94 -2.54
N PRO A 263 3.49 -14.80 -1.26
CA PRO A 263 4.46 -14.80 -0.16
C PRO A 263 5.52 -15.90 -0.32
N ASP A 264 6.78 -15.55 -0.01
CA ASP A 264 7.98 -16.40 -0.06
C ASP A 264 8.48 -16.78 -1.47
N SER A 265 7.65 -16.67 -2.50
CA SER A 265 7.96 -17.23 -3.83
C SER A 265 9.25 -16.70 -4.45
N LEU A 266 9.50 -15.39 -4.35
CA LEU A 266 10.74 -14.79 -4.85
C LEU A 266 11.90 -14.97 -3.86
N SER A 267 11.62 -14.98 -2.56
CA SER A 267 12.64 -15.16 -1.51
C SER A 267 13.24 -16.57 -1.57
N GLN A 268 12.42 -17.58 -1.83
CA GLN A 268 12.83 -18.98 -1.89
C GLN A 268 13.42 -19.41 -3.25
N ILE A 269 13.49 -18.53 -4.24
CA ILE A 269 14.01 -18.90 -5.58
C ILE A 269 15.41 -19.51 -5.53
N GLY A 270 16.28 -19.03 -4.63
CA GLY A 270 17.64 -19.52 -4.48
C GLY A 270 17.74 -20.99 -4.06
N SER A 271 16.72 -21.55 -3.39
CA SER A 271 16.67 -22.93 -2.96
C SER A 271 16.14 -23.90 -4.03
N LEU A 272 15.64 -23.40 -5.16
CA LEU A 272 15.19 -24.25 -6.27
C LEU A 272 16.37 -24.91 -6.96
N PRO A 273 16.25 -26.20 -7.36
CA PRO A 273 17.39 -27.02 -7.71
C PRO A 273 18.04 -26.64 -9.04
N THR A 274 17.29 -26.10 -9.99
CA THR A 274 17.78 -25.80 -11.35
C THR A 274 17.51 -24.37 -11.75
N GLU A 275 18.30 -23.86 -12.70
CA GLU A 275 18.05 -22.55 -13.30
C GLU A 275 16.70 -22.50 -14.02
N ALA A 276 16.31 -23.58 -14.66
CA ALA A 276 15.00 -23.69 -15.30
C ALA A 276 13.86 -23.54 -14.30
N SER A 277 13.92 -24.18 -13.13
CA SER A 277 12.89 -24.05 -12.09
C SER A 277 12.86 -22.63 -11.46
N ARG A 278 14.02 -21.97 -11.36
CA ARG A 278 14.10 -20.55 -10.92
C ARG A 278 13.47 -19.61 -11.93
N ALA A 279 13.79 -19.79 -13.21
CA ALA A 279 13.21 -19.02 -14.30
C ALA A 279 11.69 -19.24 -14.38
N GLU A 280 11.22 -20.48 -14.27
CA GLU A 280 9.78 -20.80 -14.24
C GLU A 280 9.06 -20.12 -13.07
N ARG A 281 9.62 -20.16 -11.85
CA ARG A 281 9.07 -19.47 -10.68
C ARG A 281 8.93 -17.97 -10.94
N THR A 282 9.95 -17.33 -11.50
CA THR A 282 9.91 -15.92 -11.87
C THR A 282 8.83 -15.65 -12.91
N GLN A 283 8.71 -16.47 -13.95
CA GLN A 283 7.68 -16.34 -14.98
C GLN A 283 6.25 -16.49 -14.42
N LEU A 284 6.05 -17.37 -13.45
CA LEU A 284 4.74 -17.55 -12.81
C LEU A 284 4.35 -16.31 -11.97
N VAL A 285 5.29 -15.75 -11.20
CA VAL A 285 5.04 -14.49 -10.48
C VAL A 285 4.79 -13.33 -11.46
N THR A 286 5.54 -13.27 -12.57
CA THR A 286 5.32 -12.28 -13.64
C THR A 286 3.90 -12.42 -14.21
N TYR A 287 3.44 -13.65 -14.47
CA TYR A 287 2.09 -13.89 -14.97
C TYR A 287 1.02 -13.36 -14.01
N ALA A 288 1.18 -13.59 -12.71
CA ALA A 288 0.27 -13.08 -11.69
C ALA A 288 0.29 -11.54 -11.62
N ALA A 289 1.48 -10.93 -11.72
CA ALA A 289 1.64 -9.48 -11.78
C ALA A 289 0.88 -8.89 -12.98
N ASP A 290 1.02 -9.47 -14.17
CA ASP A 290 0.37 -9.02 -15.40
C ASP A 290 -1.15 -9.18 -15.36
N ALA A 291 -1.64 -10.32 -14.90
CA ALA A 291 -3.06 -10.59 -14.75
C ALA A 291 -3.75 -9.57 -13.82
N LEU A 292 -3.08 -9.20 -12.73
CA LEU A 292 -3.59 -8.21 -11.78
C LEU A 292 -3.41 -6.76 -12.27
N ALA A 293 -2.30 -6.45 -12.96
CA ALA A 293 -2.07 -5.14 -13.56
C ALA A 293 -3.10 -4.79 -14.65
N SER A 294 -3.69 -5.80 -15.30
CA SER A 294 -4.79 -5.60 -16.25
C SER A 294 -6.09 -5.06 -15.60
N ARG A 295 -6.16 -5.00 -14.28
CA ARG A 295 -7.31 -4.55 -13.49
C ARG A 295 -7.02 -3.16 -12.90
N PRO A 296 -7.57 -2.07 -13.47
CA PRO A 296 -7.14 -0.70 -13.14
C PRO A 296 -7.39 -0.28 -11.67
N LEU A 297 -8.30 -0.95 -10.97
CA LEU A 297 -8.61 -0.67 -9.56
C LEU A 297 -7.92 -1.63 -8.59
N VAL A 298 -7.13 -2.58 -9.08
CA VAL A 298 -6.35 -3.51 -8.24
C VAL A 298 -4.98 -2.91 -7.97
N ARG A 299 -4.57 -3.00 -6.70
CA ARG A 299 -3.24 -2.66 -6.23
C ARG A 299 -2.55 -3.94 -5.82
N SER A 300 -1.64 -4.41 -6.66
CA SER A 300 -0.87 -5.62 -6.39
C SER A 300 0.51 -5.27 -5.86
N TYR A 301 0.97 -6.05 -4.87
CA TYR A 301 2.29 -5.97 -4.25
C TYR A 301 2.90 -7.37 -4.27
N LEU A 302 4.01 -7.53 -4.97
CA LEU A 302 4.75 -8.79 -4.98
C LEU A 302 5.41 -9.00 -3.61
N ASP A 303 5.50 -10.23 -3.13
CA ASP A 303 6.27 -10.46 -1.91
C ASP A 303 7.74 -10.11 -2.12
N GLY A 304 8.28 -9.30 -1.24
CA GLY A 304 9.65 -8.77 -1.25
C GLY A 304 10.50 -9.29 -0.09
N GLY A 305 10.08 -10.38 0.56
CA GLY A 305 10.81 -10.98 1.67
C GLY A 305 10.92 -10.05 2.89
N ASN A 306 12.05 -10.11 3.57
CA ASN A 306 12.31 -9.29 4.76
C ASN A 306 13.81 -8.94 4.89
N ALA A 307 14.09 -7.98 5.79
CA ALA A 307 15.41 -7.38 5.98
C ALA A 307 16.51 -8.37 6.42
N THR A 308 16.13 -9.48 7.02
CA THR A 308 17.07 -10.45 7.60
C THR A 308 17.23 -11.72 6.75
N TRP A 309 16.50 -11.82 5.63
CA TRP A 309 16.52 -13.00 4.78
C TRP A 309 17.27 -12.77 3.46
N ILE A 310 16.83 -11.80 2.65
CA ILE A 310 17.41 -11.55 1.33
C ILE A 310 17.96 -10.11 1.30
N ARG A 311 19.16 -9.94 0.77
CA ARG A 311 19.75 -8.61 0.58
C ARG A 311 18.87 -7.73 -0.32
N ALA A 312 18.81 -6.44 -0.03
CA ALA A 312 17.94 -5.52 -0.75
C ALA A 312 18.23 -5.44 -2.25
N ASP A 313 19.50 -5.42 -2.65
CA ASP A 313 19.94 -5.41 -4.05
C ASP A 313 19.55 -6.70 -4.80
N GLU A 314 19.67 -7.85 -4.15
CA GLU A 314 19.27 -9.14 -4.70
C GLU A 314 17.75 -9.23 -4.83
N MET A 315 17.00 -8.82 -3.80
CA MET A 315 15.54 -8.80 -3.86
C MET A 315 15.03 -7.84 -4.93
N ALA A 316 15.63 -6.67 -5.07
CA ALA A 316 15.29 -5.73 -6.14
C ALA A 316 15.49 -6.34 -7.53
N ALA A 317 16.57 -7.08 -7.75
CA ALA A 317 16.80 -7.79 -9.02
C ALA A 317 15.71 -8.85 -9.28
N ARG A 318 15.32 -9.63 -8.27
CA ARG A 318 14.24 -10.63 -8.36
C ARG A 318 12.87 -9.97 -8.64
N LEU A 319 12.55 -8.90 -7.94
CA LEU A 319 11.32 -8.12 -8.13
C LEU A 319 11.27 -7.47 -9.51
N ALA A 320 12.37 -6.89 -9.99
CA ALA A 320 12.46 -6.31 -11.33
C ALA A 320 12.22 -7.38 -12.40
N ALA A 321 12.87 -8.54 -12.28
CA ALA A 321 12.68 -9.68 -13.19
C ALA A 321 11.24 -10.22 -13.17
N ALA A 322 10.56 -10.19 -12.01
CA ALA A 322 9.18 -10.59 -11.84
C ALA A 322 8.17 -9.50 -12.26
N GLY A 323 8.61 -8.33 -12.73
CA GLY A 323 7.74 -7.30 -13.26
C GLY A 323 7.16 -6.33 -12.22
N ALA A 324 7.88 -6.04 -11.15
CA ALA A 324 7.45 -5.09 -10.12
C ALA A 324 7.07 -3.71 -10.68
N ALA A 325 7.68 -3.27 -11.78
CA ALA A 325 7.33 -2.01 -12.46
C ALA A 325 5.88 -1.95 -12.97
N ARG A 326 5.21 -3.10 -13.15
CA ARG A 326 3.81 -3.19 -13.60
C ARG A 326 2.81 -3.31 -12.44
N THR A 327 3.30 -3.43 -11.22
CA THR A 327 2.51 -3.49 -9.99
C THR A 327 2.56 -2.16 -9.24
N LYS A 328 1.86 -2.05 -8.13
CA LYS A 328 2.02 -0.89 -7.22
C LYS A 328 3.32 -0.98 -6.43
N GLY A 329 3.82 -2.20 -6.18
CA GLY A 329 5.03 -2.35 -5.43
C GLY A 329 5.27 -3.75 -4.88
N PHE A 330 5.82 -3.78 -3.69
CA PHE A 330 6.17 -5.01 -3.00
C PHE A 330 5.77 -4.99 -1.52
N ALA A 331 5.56 -6.18 -0.94
CA ALA A 331 5.22 -6.37 0.45
C ALA A 331 6.44 -6.86 1.23
N ILE A 332 6.65 -6.36 2.43
CA ILE A 332 7.81 -6.67 3.27
C ILE A 332 7.35 -7.34 4.55
N GLY A 333 8.08 -8.37 4.97
CA GLY A 333 7.93 -9.03 6.26
C GLY A 333 6.66 -9.86 6.38
N VAL A 334 6.08 -10.32 5.24
CA VAL A 334 4.89 -11.16 5.26
C VAL A 334 5.14 -12.39 6.12
N ALA A 335 4.26 -12.58 7.10
CA ALA A 335 4.36 -13.65 8.10
C ALA A 335 5.64 -13.62 8.96
N ASN A 336 6.34 -12.48 9.04
CA ASN A 336 7.58 -12.28 9.80
C ASN A 336 7.39 -11.29 10.96
N TYR A 337 8.49 -10.86 11.61
CA TYR A 337 8.45 -10.15 12.87
C TYR A 337 9.33 -8.90 12.91
N ASP A 338 10.07 -8.58 11.86
CA ASP A 338 10.95 -7.41 11.82
C ASP A 338 10.15 -6.14 12.14
N SER A 339 10.74 -5.27 12.98
CA SER A 339 10.09 -4.02 13.37
C SER A 339 9.75 -3.16 12.13
N THR A 340 8.77 -2.29 12.28
CA THR A 340 8.37 -1.36 11.22
C THR A 340 9.55 -0.53 10.73
N ASP A 341 10.41 -0.06 11.62
CA ASP A 341 11.58 0.78 11.26
C ASP A 341 12.63 -0.01 10.46
N VAL A 342 12.91 -1.25 10.85
CA VAL A 342 13.80 -2.16 10.10
C VAL A 342 13.23 -2.43 8.72
N SER A 343 11.93 -2.73 8.64
CA SER A 343 11.22 -2.97 7.39
C SER A 343 11.17 -1.73 6.49
N CYS A 344 10.99 -0.52 7.06
CA CYS A 344 11.06 0.73 6.30
C CYS A 344 12.46 0.95 5.70
N THR A 345 13.50 0.74 6.50
CA THR A 345 14.89 0.87 6.02
C THR A 345 15.17 -0.07 4.86
N TYR A 346 14.79 -1.34 4.99
CA TYR A 346 14.91 -2.33 3.93
C TYR A 346 14.08 -1.94 2.70
N GLY A 347 12.84 -1.49 2.89
CA GLY A 347 11.96 -1.07 1.81
C GLY A 347 12.53 0.07 0.98
N HIS A 348 13.16 1.05 1.60
CA HIS A 348 13.85 2.13 0.89
C HIS A 348 15.04 1.61 0.09
N GLN A 349 15.86 0.73 0.66
CA GLN A 349 17.01 0.14 -0.06
C GLN A 349 16.55 -0.67 -1.29
N VAL A 350 15.49 -1.47 -1.16
CA VAL A 350 14.91 -2.21 -2.29
C VAL A 350 14.34 -1.26 -3.33
N ALA A 351 13.59 -0.23 -2.93
CA ALA A 351 12.99 0.75 -3.85
C ALA A 351 14.06 1.57 -4.61
N GLU A 352 15.14 1.97 -3.93
CA GLU A 352 16.28 2.64 -4.56
C GLU A 352 16.98 1.73 -5.60
N SER A 353 17.20 0.47 -5.23
CA SER A 353 17.78 -0.50 -6.15
C SER A 353 16.87 -0.78 -7.35
N LEU A 354 15.54 -0.85 -7.15
CA LEU A 354 14.54 -0.99 -8.22
C LEU A 354 14.58 0.22 -9.17
N ALA A 355 14.69 1.43 -8.63
CA ALA A 355 14.80 2.64 -9.45
C ALA A 355 16.05 2.61 -10.34
N ALA A 356 17.19 2.15 -9.81
CA ALA A 356 18.42 1.95 -10.58
C ALA A 356 18.28 0.87 -11.67
N LEU A 357 17.40 -0.10 -11.49
CA LEU A 357 17.06 -1.15 -12.46
C LEU A 357 15.96 -0.73 -13.46
N GLY A 358 15.55 0.54 -13.48
CA GLY A 358 14.57 1.07 -14.43
C GLY A 358 13.10 0.93 -13.97
N ALA A 359 12.87 0.69 -12.69
CA ALA A 359 11.53 0.64 -12.08
C ALA A 359 11.36 1.74 -11.00
N PRO A 360 11.42 3.03 -11.36
CA PRO A 360 11.23 4.11 -10.40
C PRO A 360 9.78 4.19 -9.93
N GLY A 361 9.57 4.70 -8.71
CA GLY A 361 8.24 4.93 -8.15
C GLY A 361 7.51 3.70 -7.64
N VAL A 362 8.15 2.52 -7.64
CA VAL A 362 7.64 1.30 -7.00
C VAL A 362 7.56 1.53 -5.49
N ARG A 363 6.41 1.24 -4.89
CA ARG A 363 6.13 1.47 -3.47
C ARG A 363 6.25 0.19 -2.67
N PHE A 364 6.19 0.29 -1.34
CA PHE A 364 6.15 -0.90 -0.50
C PHE A 364 5.09 -0.80 0.59
N VAL A 365 4.65 -1.96 1.05
CA VAL A 365 3.76 -2.15 2.21
C VAL A 365 4.44 -3.09 3.21
N ILE A 366 4.06 -3.00 4.48
CA ILE A 366 4.70 -3.78 5.54
C ILE A 366 3.65 -4.62 6.25
N ASP A 367 3.93 -5.90 6.46
CA ASP A 367 3.15 -6.73 7.37
C ASP A 367 3.48 -6.38 8.82
N THR A 368 2.50 -5.81 9.51
CA THR A 368 2.60 -5.42 10.92
C THR A 368 1.76 -6.31 11.84
N SER A 369 1.26 -7.43 11.34
CA SER A 369 0.35 -8.29 12.09
C SER A 369 0.95 -8.80 13.41
N ARG A 370 2.27 -9.06 13.43
CA ARG A 370 2.94 -9.73 14.55
C ARG A 370 4.27 -9.09 14.97
N ASN A 371 4.56 -7.89 14.50
CA ASN A 371 5.86 -7.25 14.66
C ASN A 371 5.99 -6.30 15.86
N GLY A 372 5.00 -6.27 16.76
CA GLY A 372 4.96 -5.30 17.86
C GLY A 372 6.14 -5.39 18.85
N ASN A 373 6.73 -6.58 19.00
CA ASN A 373 7.95 -6.78 19.82
C ASN A 373 9.23 -6.94 18.97
N GLY A 374 9.12 -6.76 17.62
CA GLY A 374 10.25 -6.97 16.70
C GLY A 374 10.64 -8.45 16.57
N ALA A 375 11.75 -8.71 15.88
CA ALA A 375 12.23 -10.06 15.57
C ALA A 375 13.31 -10.59 16.53
N MET A 376 13.75 -9.81 17.50
CA MET A 376 14.76 -10.22 18.47
C MET A 376 14.14 -10.83 19.72
N ASP A 377 14.74 -11.90 20.24
CA ASP A 377 14.41 -12.45 21.55
C ASP A 377 15.06 -11.62 22.70
N GLY A 378 14.76 -12.02 23.94
CA GLY A 378 15.33 -11.37 25.12
C GLY A 378 16.86 -11.48 25.27
N ASN A 379 17.53 -12.33 24.46
CA ASN A 379 18.96 -12.52 24.40
C ASN A 379 19.62 -11.81 23.22
N GLY A 380 18.83 -11.07 22.42
CA GLY A 380 19.32 -10.41 21.22
C GLY A 380 19.55 -11.33 20.02
N GLN A 381 18.96 -12.54 20.05
CA GLN A 381 18.97 -13.46 18.91
C GLN A 381 17.71 -13.27 18.07
N HIS A 382 17.86 -13.40 16.75
CA HIS A 382 16.71 -13.38 15.84
C HIS A 382 15.84 -14.62 16.11
N VAL A 383 14.53 -14.42 16.30
CA VAL A 383 13.60 -15.53 16.52
C VAL A 383 13.38 -16.35 15.26
N ASP A 384 13.03 -17.63 15.46
CA ASP A 384 12.54 -18.48 14.38
C ASP A 384 11.28 -17.88 13.75
N TYR A 385 11.08 -18.12 12.45
CA TYR A 385 9.91 -17.64 11.72
C TYR A 385 8.61 -18.37 12.12
N CYS A 386 8.71 -19.58 12.66
CA CYS A 386 7.60 -20.50 12.83
C CYS A 386 7.05 -20.48 14.26
N ASN A 387 5.96 -19.80 14.49
CA ASN A 387 5.25 -19.66 15.79
C ASN A 387 6.17 -19.37 16.98
N PRO A 388 7.10 -18.41 16.94
CA PRO A 388 7.95 -18.11 18.07
C PRO A 388 7.15 -17.48 19.22
N GLY A 389 7.55 -17.76 20.44
CA GLY A 389 7.01 -17.10 21.63
C GLY A 389 7.43 -15.63 21.75
N GLY A 390 6.78 -14.88 22.64
CA GLY A 390 7.16 -13.49 22.92
C GLY A 390 6.84 -12.48 21.83
N ARG A 391 6.07 -12.84 20.82
CA ARG A 391 5.67 -11.90 19.77
C ARG A 391 4.38 -11.17 20.14
N ARG A 392 4.20 -9.98 19.54
CA ARG A 392 3.07 -9.12 19.84
C ARG A 392 2.42 -8.59 18.56
N LEU A 393 1.12 -8.32 18.64
CA LEU A 393 0.43 -7.58 17.59
C LEU A 393 1.12 -6.23 17.33
N GLY A 394 1.34 -5.91 16.08
CA GLY A 394 1.81 -4.60 15.68
C GLY A 394 0.65 -3.66 15.34
N VAL A 395 0.96 -2.58 14.65
CA VAL A 395 -0.02 -1.56 14.25
C VAL A 395 -1.09 -2.19 13.36
N PRO A 396 -2.40 -2.03 13.67
CA PRO A 396 -3.46 -2.50 12.80
C PRO A 396 -3.39 -1.91 11.39
N SER A 397 -3.97 -2.61 10.41
CA SER A 397 -3.99 -2.16 9.01
C SER A 397 -4.44 -0.71 8.89
N SER A 398 -3.58 0.12 8.31
CA SER A 398 -3.69 1.58 8.26
C SER A 398 -2.87 2.17 7.12
N ILE A 399 -2.96 3.47 6.90
CA ILE A 399 -2.02 4.22 6.06
C ILE A 399 -0.62 4.06 6.63
N GLY A 400 0.36 3.91 5.76
CA GLY A 400 1.75 3.68 6.13
C GLY A 400 2.45 4.90 6.72
N VAL A 401 3.59 4.64 7.34
CA VAL A 401 4.53 5.62 7.87
C VAL A 401 5.93 5.28 7.38
N GLY A 402 6.88 6.20 7.50
CA GLY A 402 8.28 5.94 7.16
C GLY A 402 8.51 5.54 5.70
N GLY A 403 7.69 6.03 4.77
CA GLY A 403 7.78 5.72 3.34
C GLY A 403 6.97 4.48 2.88
N ALA A 404 6.50 3.65 3.80
CA ALA A 404 5.55 2.60 3.45
C ALA A 404 4.21 3.20 2.98
N GLU A 405 3.59 2.61 1.95
CA GLU A 405 2.26 3.06 1.49
C GLU A 405 1.17 2.64 2.48
N TYR A 406 1.28 1.42 3.01
CA TYR A 406 0.38 0.88 4.04
C TYR A 406 1.15 0.05 5.06
N LEU A 407 0.65 0.05 6.29
CA LEU A 407 0.90 -0.97 7.30
C LEU A 407 -0.30 -1.93 7.25
N LEU A 408 -0.07 -3.22 7.11
CA LEU A 408 -1.14 -4.20 6.89
C LEU A 408 -1.00 -5.38 7.85
N TRP A 409 -2.11 -5.94 8.26
CA TRP A 409 -2.12 -7.28 8.83
C TRP A 409 -2.29 -8.29 7.68
N ILE A 410 -1.16 -8.68 7.09
CA ILE A 410 -1.14 -9.62 5.96
C ILE A 410 -1.22 -11.05 6.49
N LYS A 411 -0.32 -11.47 7.37
CA LYS A 411 -0.53 -12.70 8.14
C LYS A 411 -1.73 -12.50 9.08
N VAL A 412 -2.57 -13.51 9.19
CA VAL A 412 -3.75 -13.45 10.05
C VAL A 412 -3.32 -13.74 11.49
N PRO A 413 -3.44 -12.79 12.44
CA PRO A 413 -3.06 -13.04 13.82
C PRO A 413 -3.87 -14.16 14.46
N GLY A 414 -3.17 -15.13 15.07
CA GLY A 414 -3.76 -16.31 15.67
C GLY A 414 -3.80 -17.53 14.74
N ASP A 415 -3.62 -17.35 13.43
CA ASP A 415 -3.46 -18.50 12.53
C ASP A 415 -2.02 -19.01 12.58
N SER A 416 -1.86 -20.32 12.82
CA SER A 416 -0.56 -20.98 12.93
C SER A 416 0.28 -20.87 11.66
N ASP A 417 1.61 -20.83 11.81
CA ASP A 417 2.56 -20.95 10.70
C ASP A 417 2.79 -22.40 10.28
N GLY A 418 2.43 -23.36 11.15
CA GLY A 418 2.63 -24.78 10.96
C GLY A 418 2.83 -25.49 12.29
N MET A 419 3.12 -26.77 12.22
CA MET A 419 3.36 -27.61 13.39
C MET A 419 4.79 -27.41 13.95
N CYS A 420 5.01 -26.28 14.60
CA CYS A 420 6.34 -25.84 15.05
C CYS A 420 6.25 -24.82 16.19
N GLY A 421 7.37 -24.51 16.79
CA GLY A 421 7.50 -23.47 17.83
C GLY A 421 6.55 -23.69 19.00
N THR A 422 5.75 -22.66 19.33
CA THR A 422 4.78 -22.72 20.44
C THR A 422 3.47 -23.42 20.08
N ALA A 423 3.31 -23.90 18.83
CA ALA A 423 2.12 -24.62 18.35
C ALA A 423 2.47 -25.88 17.57
N PRO A 424 3.15 -26.89 18.21
CA PRO A 424 3.70 -28.06 17.51
C PRO A 424 2.65 -28.99 16.90
N ASP A 425 1.39 -28.89 17.34
CA ASP A 425 0.30 -29.77 16.90
C ASP A 425 -0.75 -29.03 16.05
N ILE A 426 -0.49 -27.78 15.64
CA ILE A 426 -1.46 -26.96 14.93
C ILE A 426 -0.99 -26.72 13.49
N PRO A 427 -1.69 -27.27 12.48
CA PRO A 427 -1.32 -27.07 11.08
C PRO A 427 -1.35 -25.62 10.64
N ALA A 428 -0.57 -25.29 9.61
CA ALA A 428 -0.54 -23.95 9.00
C ALA A 428 -1.95 -23.46 8.63
N GLY A 429 -2.23 -22.17 8.88
CA GLY A 429 -3.51 -21.54 8.59
C GLY A 429 -4.66 -21.89 9.54
N THR A 430 -4.44 -22.77 10.51
CA THR A 430 -5.44 -23.10 11.54
C THR A 430 -5.42 -22.08 12.66
N PHE A 431 -6.58 -21.53 12.99
CA PHE A 431 -6.70 -20.57 14.10
C PHE A 431 -6.50 -21.23 15.45
N SER A 432 -5.64 -20.63 16.26
CA SER A 432 -5.38 -21.04 17.65
C SER A 432 -5.69 -19.89 18.60
N PRO A 433 -6.65 -20.06 19.53
CA PRO A 433 -6.91 -19.05 20.54
C PRO A 433 -5.73 -18.84 21.49
N PHE A 434 -4.85 -19.83 21.63
CA PHE A 434 -3.59 -19.71 22.38
C PHE A 434 -2.61 -18.76 21.67
N LEU A 435 -2.36 -18.97 20.38
CA LEU A 435 -1.51 -18.07 19.59
C LEU A 435 -2.07 -16.66 19.54
N ALA A 436 -3.40 -16.54 19.37
CA ALA A 436 -4.10 -15.25 19.36
C ALA A 436 -3.88 -14.50 20.68
N GLU A 437 -4.13 -15.16 21.81
CA GLU A 437 -3.95 -14.56 23.14
C GLU A 437 -2.48 -14.20 23.40
N SER A 438 -1.54 -15.08 23.04
CA SER A 438 -0.11 -14.82 23.21
C SER A 438 0.34 -13.58 22.44
N LEU A 439 -0.13 -13.38 21.19
CA LEU A 439 0.14 -12.17 20.42
C LEU A 439 -0.50 -10.90 21.02
N ILE A 440 -1.71 -11.00 21.58
CA ILE A 440 -2.38 -9.88 22.24
C ILE A 440 -1.61 -9.44 23.48
N ASP A 441 -1.12 -10.40 24.27
CA ASP A 441 -0.41 -10.17 25.53
C ASP A 441 1.08 -9.84 25.33
N GLY A 442 1.64 -10.20 24.19
CA GLY A 442 3.08 -10.08 23.94
C GLY A 442 3.92 -11.16 24.64
N ARG A 443 3.40 -12.39 24.75
CA ARG A 443 4.00 -13.53 25.44
C ARG A 443 4.55 -14.57 24.48
#